data_b92f619f9ec87aa4431eeee994600b99
#
_entry.id   b92f619f9ec87aa4431eeee994600b99
#
_cell.length_a   1.000
_cell.length_b   1.000
_cell.length_c   1.000
_cell.angle_alpha   90.00
_cell.angle_beta   90.00
_cell.angle_gamma   90.00
#
_symmetry.space_group_name_H-M   'P 1'
#
loop_
_entity.id
_entity.type
_entity.pdbx_description
1 polymer ?
#
loop_
_entity_poly.entity_id
_entity_poly.type
_entity_poly.pdbx_seq_one_letter_code
_entity_poly.pdbx_strand_id
1 'polypeptide(L)'
;QLDFRLEGCNTLEERAQKMANILNLNINMFLTPEQIREKIDLRNEGNHFLRVVERDNGQKSILRLFNDNEKHPSETEISTALKRFVVQSPKVAFLTGHEMRDIYKTGDRDYNQFAENQYFRYSLGNQGFDVVTLSLEDQEVPEDIDIVVIADMKTPFDEIENDRLNKYIARGGNLFILGDARRQEIMNPITEQIGVTFMPGTLIEMKEND
;
A
#
# COMPACT_ATOMS: atom_id res chain seq x y z
N GLN A 1 7.90 17.11 -17.94
CA GLN A 1 8.54 18.34 -18.46
C GLN A 1 9.97 17.99 -18.85
N LEU A 2 10.32 18.17 -20.12
CA LEU A 2 11.73 18.07 -20.55
C LEU A 2 12.54 19.16 -19.82
N ASP A 3 13.60 18.74 -19.15
CA ASP A 3 14.51 19.66 -18.49
C ASP A 3 15.12 20.57 -19.58
N PHE A 4 14.91 21.88 -19.48
CA PHE A 4 15.42 22.88 -20.44
C PHE A 4 16.95 22.77 -20.63
N ARG A 5 17.67 22.26 -19.65
CA ARG A 5 19.10 21.98 -19.72
C ARG A 5 19.49 20.92 -20.76
N LEU A 6 18.51 20.14 -21.21
CA LEU A 6 18.69 19.09 -22.24
C LEU A 6 18.21 19.54 -23.64
N GLU A 7 17.84 20.80 -23.78
CA GLU A 7 17.49 21.36 -25.10
C GLU A 7 18.67 21.21 -26.07
N GLY A 8 18.35 20.83 -27.32
CA GLY A 8 19.33 20.60 -28.36
C GLY A 8 19.98 19.22 -28.38
N CYS A 9 19.61 18.31 -27.45
CA CYS A 9 20.04 16.91 -27.49
C CYS A 9 19.02 16.07 -28.27
N ASN A 10 19.48 15.43 -29.36
CA ASN A 10 18.63 14.65 -30.26
C ASN A 10 18.61 13.17 -29.90
N THR A 11 19.64 12.65 -29.25
CA THR A 11 19.76 11.25 -28.85
C THR A 11 19.75 11.06 -27.33
N LEU A 12 19.51 9.83 -26.88
CA LEU A 12 19.59 9.46 -25.46
C LEU A 12 21.02 9.59 -24.95
N GLU A 13 22.00 9.22 -25.78
CA GLU A 13 23.41 9.31 -25.46
C GLU A 13 23.84 10.76 -25.23
N GLU A 14 23.42 11.67 -26.11
CA GLU A 14 23.71 13.11 -25.96
C GLU A 14 23.10 13.67 -24.67
N ARG A 15 21.87 13.27 -24.34
CA ARG A 15 21.19 13.66 -23.10
C ARG A 15 21.93 13.12 -21.88
N ALA A 16 22.31 11.85 -21.91
CA ALA A 16 23.06 11.21 -20.83
C ALA A 16 24.41 11.88 -20.61
N GLN A 17 25.16 12.13 -21.70
CA GLN A 17 26.47 12.81 -21.62
C GLN A 17 26.35 14.24 -21.08
N LYS A 18 25.35 14.98 -21.57
CA LYS A 18 25.12 16.35 -21.09
C LYS A 18 24.71 16.37 -19.62
N MET A 19 23.86 15.43 -19.19
CA MET A 19 23.47 15.32 -17.78
C MET A 19 24.64 14.89 -16.90
N ALA A 20 25.47 13.94 -17.35
CA ALA A 20 26.68 13.54 -16.64
C ALA A 20 27.62 14.75 -16.42
N ASN A 21 27.82 15.57 -17.44
CA ASN A 21 28.65 16.78 -17.35
C ASN A 21 28.05 17.80 -16.37
N ILE A 22 26.73 18.03 -16.41
CA ILE A 22 26.02 18.95 -15.49
C ILE A 22 26.17 18.52 -14.03
N LEU A 23 26.07 17.21 -13.78
CA LEU A 23 26.15 16.64 -12.45
C LEU A 23 27.57 16.30 -12.01
N ASN A 24 28.56 16.54 -12.86
CA ASN A 24 29.95 16.16 -12.66
C ASN A 24 30.14 14.67 -12.33
N LEU A 25 29.42 13.82 -13.09
CA LEU A 25 29.45 12.35 -12.96
C LEU A 25 30.18 11.74 -14.15
N ASN A 26 30.78 10.56 -13.93
CA ASN A 26 31.35 9.77 -15.00
C ASN A 26 30.21 9.09 -15.81
N ILE A 27 30.18 9.27 -17.14
CA ILE A 27 29.16 8.66 -18.01
C ILE A 27 29.08 7.15 -17.86
N ASN A 28 30.19 6.47 -17.56
CA ASN A 28 30.23 5.02 -17.34
C ASN A 28 29.46 4.55 -16.09
N MET A 29 29.02 5.47 -15.24
CA MET A 29 28.13 5.17 -14.12
C MET A 29 26.66 5.02 -14.55
N PHE A 30 26.33 5.44 -15.78
CA PHE A 30 24.98 5.35 -16.32
C PHE A 30 24.80 4.02 -17.05
N LEU A 31 23.68 3.37 -16.79
CA LEU A 31 23.28 2.16 -17.51
C LEU A 31 22.37 2.54 -18.68
N THR A 32 22.48 1.81 -19.77
CA THR A 32 21.52 1.94 -20.87
C THR A 32 20.14 1.41 -20.44
N PRO A 33 19.06 1.82 -21.13
CA PRO A 33 17.72 1.27 -20.85
C PRO A 33 17.67 -0.27 -20.93
N GLU A 34 18.42 -0.89 -21.83
CA GLU A 34 18.55 -2.34 -21.98
C GLU A 34 19.20 -2.97 -20.74
N GLN A 35 20.33 -2.42 -20.31
CA GLN A 35 21.04 -2.87 -19.11
C GLN A 35 20.19 -2.71 -17.84
N ILE A 36 19.35 -1.67 -17.78
CA ILE A 36 18.41 -1.49 -16.66
C ILE A 36 17.36 -2.60 -16.69
N ARG A 37 16.75 -2.87 -17.87
CA ARG A 37 15.71 -3.90 -18.00
C ARG A 37 16.23 -5.31 -17.67
N GLU A 38 17.49 -5.60 -17.96
CA GLU A 38 18.13 -6.87 -17.56
C GLU A 38 18.25 -7.01 -16.01
N LYS A 39 18.38 -5.89 -15.31
CA LYS A 39 18.53 -5.87 -13.85
C LYS A 39 17.21 -5.80 -13.12
N ILE A 40 16.25 -5.04 -13.63
CA ILE A 40 14.97 -4.77 -12.98
C ILE A 40 13.92 -4.31 -14.00
N ASP A 41 12.69 -4.77 -13.80
CA ASP A 41 11.53 -4.24 -14.52
C ASP A 41 10.93 -3.04 -13.76
N LEU A 42 11.12 -1.85 -14.31
CA LEU A 42 10.62 -0.60 -13.73
C LEU A 42 9.18 -0.26 -14.16
N ARG A 43 8.54 -1.05 -15.02
CA ARG A 43 7.19 -0.73 -15.52
C ARG A 43 6.18 -0.67 -14.38
N ASN A 44 6.27 -1.62 -13.46
CA ASN A 44 5.41 -1.67 -12.27
C ASN A 44 5.70 -0.54 -11.28
N GLU A 45 6.87 0.09 -11.39
CA GLU A 45 7.29 1.23 -10.57
C GLU A 45 7.10 2.58 -11.31
N GLY A 46 6.30 2.60 -12.39
CA GLY A 46 6.04 3.81 -13.18
C GLY A 46 7.30 4.44 -13.79
N ASN A 47 8.35 3.65 -14.00
CA ASN A 47 9.68 4.08 -14.46
C ASN A 47 10.33 5.16 -13.57
N HIS A 48 10.00 5.18 -12.28
CA HIS A 48 10.62 6.09 -11.33
C HIS A 48 12.00 5.60 -10.89
N PHE A 49 12.80 6.54 -10.42
CA PHE A 49 14.10 6.22 -9.82
C PHE A 49 13.88 5.52 -8.47
N LEU A 50 14.57 4.41 -8.28
CA LEU A 50 14.54 3.63 -7.04
C LEU A 50 15.93 3.06 -6.73
N ARG A 51 16.09 2.52 -5.53
CA ARG A 51 17.26 1.74 -5.14
C ARG A 51 16.88 0.25 -5.11
N VAL A 52 17.83 -0.58 -5.43
CA VAL A 52 17.72 -2.04 -5.28
C VAL A 52 18.69 -2.47 -4.20
N VAL A 53 18.17 -3.19 -3.20
CA VAL A 53 18.98 -3.91 -2.23
C VAL A 53 19.10 -5.34 -2.75
N GLU A 54 20.32 -5.86 -2.88
CA GLU A 54 20.58 -7.18 -3.42
C GLU A 54 21.44 -7.98 -2.42
N ARG A 55 21.09 -9.25 -2.19
CA ARG A 55 21.88 -10.19 -1.40
C ARG A 55 22.85 -10.95 -2.30
N ASP A 56 23.87 -11.54 -1.70
CA ASP A 56 24.87 -12.35 -2.41
C ASP A 56 24.28 -13.53 -3.18
N ASN A 57 23.09 -14.01 -2.77
CA ASN A 57 22.35 -15.08 -3.44
C ASN A 57 21.49 -14.60 -4.62
N GLY A 58 21.54 -13.31 -4.97
CA GLY A 58 20.78 -12.71 -6.07
C GLY A 58 19.37 -12.28 -5.74
N GLN A 59 18.89 -12.49 -4.50
CA GLN A 59 17.58 -11.95 -4.07
C GLN A 59 17.60 -10.43 -4.06
N LYS A 60 16.50 -9.81 -4.52
CA LYS A 60 16.37 -8.34 -4.63
C LYS A 60 15.17 -7.83 -3.85
N SER A 61 15.32 -6.67 -3.25
CA SER A 61 14.26 -5.90 -2.63
C SER A 61 14.33 -4.45 -3.10
N ILE A 62 13.17 -3.84 -3.30
CA ILE A 62 13.06 -2.46 -3.78
C ILE A 62 13.03 -1.53 -2.58
N LEU A 63 13.82 -0.45 -2.67
CA LEU A 63 13.82 0.65 -1.74
C LEU A 63 13.44 1.92 -2.52
N ARG A 64 12.16 2.28 -2.44
CA ARG A 64 11.58 3.40 -3.19
C ARG A 64 12.11 4.74 -2.71
N LEU A 65 12.06 5.72 -3.59
CA LEU A 65 12.35 7.12 -3.30
C LEU A 65 11.07 7.91 -3.46
N PHE A 66 10.77 8.76 -2.50
CA PHE A 66 9.54 9.54 -2.49
C PHE A 66 9.84 11.01 -2.79
N ASN A 67 8.88 11.67 -3.44
CA ASN A 67 8.98 13.10 -3.73
C ASN A 67 8.41 13.92 -2.56
N ASP A 68 9.07 13.82 -1.44
CA ASP A 68 8.76 14.54 -0.20
C ASP A 68 10.00 15.27 0.34
N ASN A 69 9.93 15.76 1.56
CA ASN A 69 11.02 16.50 2.19
C ASN A 69 12.17 15.59 2.66
N GLU A 70 11.94 14.28 2.80
CA GLU A 70 12.94 13.31 3.19
C GLU A 70 13.67 12.74 1.98
N LYS A 71 14.90 13.21 1.75
CA LYS A 71 15.70 12.80 0.59
C LYS A 71 16.41 11.45 0.74
N HIS A 72 16.38 10.88 1.92
CA HIS A 72 17.01 9.60 2.25
C HIS A 72 15.95 8.61 2.77
N PRO A 73 16.17 7.29 2.59
CA PRO A 73 15.31 6.29 3.20
C PRO A 73 15.38 6.38 4.72
N SER A 74 14.23 6.23 5.35
CA SER A 74 14.15 6.09 6.81
C SER A 74 14.66 4.73 7.26
N GLU A 75 14.93 4.59 8.56
CA GLU A 75 15.28 3.30 9.16
C GLU A 75 14.19 2.25 8.93
N THR A 76 12.93 2.65 9.01
CA THR A 76 11.77 1.77 8.75
C THR A 76 11.79 1.20 7.34
N GLU A 77 12.05 2.03 6.33
CA GLU A 77 12.11 1.61 4.92
C GLU A 77 13.28 0.64 4.67
N ILE A 78 14.45 0.95 5.23
CA ILE A 78 15.64 0.08 5.12
C ILE A 78 15.36 -1.26 5.81
N SER A 79 14.82 -1.22 7.04
CA SER A 79 14.48 -2.43 7.81
C SER A 79 13.43 -3.27 7.09
N THR A 80 12.43 -2.63 6.48
CA THR A 80 11.41 -3.31 5.66
C THR A 80 12.03 -4.01 4.46
N ALA A 81 12.89 -3.32 3.71
CA ALA A 81 13.58 -3.90 2.56
C ALA A 81 14.45 -5.10 2.97
N LEU A 82 15.13 -5.04 4.11
CA LEU A 82 15.95 -6.13 4.64
C LEU A 82 15.09 -7.30 5.18
N LYS A 83 13.97 -7.01 5.86
CA LYS A 83 13.04 -8.03 6.37
C LYS A 83 12.47 -8.90 5.25
N ARG A 84 12.15 -8.34 4.09
CA ARG A 84 11.65 -9.07 2.92
C ARG A 84 12.58 -10.19 2.44
N PHE A 85 13.84 -10.21 2.86
CA PHE A 85 14.77 -11.29 2.56
C PHE A 85 14.72 -12.48 3.53
N VAL A 86 14.15 -12.30 4.71
CA VAL A 86 14.22 -13.29 5.79
C VAL A 86 12.87 -13.71 6.35
N VAL A 87 11.85 -12.88 6.20
CA VAL A 87 10.47 -13.16 6.63
C VAL A 87 9.48 -12.83 5.53
N GLN A 88 8.40 -13.57 5.48
CA GLN A 88 7.26 -13.24 4.62
C GLN A 88 6.61 -11.94 5.14
N SER A 89 6.25 -11.03 4.23
CA SER A 89 5.50 -9.83 4.59
C SER A 89 4.13 -10.19 5.15
N PRO A 90 3.67 -9.54 6.21
CA PRO A 90 2.30 -9.71 6.67
C PRO A 90 1.32 -9.30 5.56
N LYS A 91 0.29 -10.13 5.35
CA LYS A 91 -0.68 -9.95 4.29
C LYS A 91 -1.97 -9.34 4.81
N VAL A 92 -2.36 -8.19 4.24
CA VAL A 92 -3.56 -7.43 4.59
C VAL A 92 -4.57 -7.54 3.45
N ALA A 93 -5.72 -8.15 3.72
CA ALA A 93 -6.79 -8.29 2.75
C ALA A 93 -7.88 -7.24 3.00
N PHE A 94 -8.10 -6.36 2.03
CA PHE A 94 -9.25 -5.46 2.02
C PHE A 94 -10.44 -6.17 1.39
N LEU A 95 -11.53 -6.26 2.15
CA LEU A 95 -12.76 -6.83 1.61
C LEU A 95 -13.34 -5.93 0.51
N THR A 96 -13.88 -6.58 -0.51
CA THR A 96 -14.57 -5.94 -1.64
C THR A 96 -16.05 -6.34 -1.66
N GLY A 97 -16.87 -5.64 -2.41
CA GLY A 97 -18.32 -5.77 -2.39
C GLY A 97 -18.94 -4.79 -1.41
N HIS A 98 -20.27 -4.84 -1.26
CA HIS A 98 -21.05 -4.06 -0.28
C HIS A 98 -20.80 -2.56 -0.32
N GLU A 99 -20.41 -2.01 -1.47
CA GLU A 99 -19.99 -0.63 -1.68
C GLU A 99 -18.87 -0.16 -0.70
N MET A 100 -18.01 -1.09 -0.29
CA MET A 100 -16.85 -0.79 0.54
C MET A 100 -15.86 0.11 -0.18
N ARG A 101 -14.91 0.63 0.56
CA ARG A 101 -13.84 1.46 0.05
C ARG A 101 -12.85 0.66 -0.77
N ASP A 102 -12.41 1.26 -1.87
CA ASP A 102 -11.57 0.59 -2.88
C ASP A 102 -10.10 1.04 -2.73
N ILE A 103 -9.19 0.09 -2.66
CA ILE A 103 -7.75 0.36 -2.51
C ILE A 103 -7.07 0.81 -3.81
N TYR A 104 -7.72 0.66 -4.96
CA TYR A 104 -7.16 1.07 -6.25
C TYR A 104 -7.66 2.43 -6.72
N LYS A 105 -8.67 3.00 -6.07
CA LYS A 105 -9.23 4.30 -6.42
C LYS A 105 -8.68 5.41 -5.53
N THR A 106 -8.75 6.63 -6.07
CA THR A 106 -8.37 7.88 -5.40
C THR A 106 -9.58 8.78 -5.25
N GLY A 107 -9.80 9.32 -4.05
CA GLY A 107 -10.92 10.21 -3.75
C GLY A 107 -11.35 10.12 -2.30
N ASP A 108 -12.44 10.80 -1.95
CA ASP A 108 -12.96 10.89 -0.57
C ASP A 108 -13.30 9.55 0.07
N ARG A 109 -13.57 8.54 -0.76
CA ARG A 109 -14.06 7.24 -0.32
C ARG A 109 -13.13 6.10 -0.62
N ASP A 110 -11.92 6.40 -1.05
CA ASP A 110 -11.04 5.37 -1.56
C ASP A 110 -9.73 5.35 -0.77
N TYR A 111 -9.11 4.19 -0.71
CA TYR A 111 -7.99 3.94 0.16
C TYR A 111 -6.68 3.70 -0.57
N ASN A 112 -6.58 4.09 -1.86
CA ASN A 112 -5.36 3.92 -2.62
C ASN A 112 -4.14 4.51 -1.90
N GLN A 113 -4.25 5.75 -1.44
CA GLN A 113 -3.14 6.42 -0.77
C GLN A 113 -2.70 5.67 0.49
N PHE A 114 -3.65 5.18 1.28
CA PHE A 114 -3.36 4.46 2.50
C PHE A 114 -2.81 3.05 2.24
N ALA A 115 -3.37 2.32 1.28
CA ALA A 115 -3.10 0.92 1.07
C ALA A 115 -1.96 0.66 0.07
N GLU A 116 -2.11 1.12 -1.17
CA GLU A 116 -1.33 0.64 -2.32
C GLU A 116 -0.53 1.73 -3.05
N ASN A 117 -0.68 3.01 -2.69
CA ASN A 117 -0.01 4.07 -3.41
C ASN A 117 1.52 3.97 -3.28
N GLN A 118 2.17 3.58 -4.38
CA GLN A 118 3.61 3.42 -4.46
C GLN A 118 4.38 4.74 -4.26
N TYR A 119 3.73 5.88 -4.48
CA TYR A 119 4.34 7.21 -4.39
C TYR A 119 4.12 7.87 -3.02
N PHE A 120 3.36 7.24 -2.16
CA PHE A 120 3.11 7.70 -0.80
C PHE A 120 3.91 6.87 0.20
N ARG A 121 4.90 7.48 0.85
CA ARG A 121 5.84 6.85 1.78
C ARG A 121 5.15 5.97 2.82
N TYR A 122 4.03 6.43 3.35
CA TYR A 122 3.32 5.79 4.46
C TYR A 122 2.19 4.84 4.04
N SER A 123 2.09 4.49 2.76
CA SER A 123 1.16 3.42 2.35
C SER A 123 1.58 2.08 2.95
N LEU A 124 0.62 1.20 3.20
CA LEU A 124 0.89 -0.13 3.78
C LEU A 124 1.91 -0.90 2.94
N GLY A 125 1.79 -0.87 1.61
CA GLY A 125 2.74 -1.52 0.72
C GLY A 125 4.18 -1.02 0.91
N ASN A 126 4.39 0.27 1.15
CA ASN A 126 5.69 0.87 1.40
C ASN A 126 6.18 0.63 2.84
N GLN A 127 5.27 0.34 3.78
CA GLN A 127 5.59 0.00 5.16
C GLN A 127 5.82 -1.50 5.39
N GLY A 128 5.83 -2.30 4.33
CA GLY A 128 6.24 -3.71 4.39
C GLY A 128 5.11 -4.71 4.50
N PHE A 129 3.88 -4.29 4.27
CA PHE A 129 2.74 -5.19 4.14
C PHE A 129 2.53 -5.59 2.68
N ASP A 130 2.04 -6.79 2.46
CA ASP A 130 1.49 -7.20 1.18
C ASP A 130 -0.02 -6.97 1.22
N VAL A 131 -0.50 -6.08 0.35
CA VAL A 131 -1.91 -5.69 0.32
C VAL A 131 -2.62 -6.41 -0.81
N VAL A 132 -3.77 -6.99 -0.52
CA VAL A 132 -4.60 -7.72 -1.49
C VAL A 132 -6.07 -7.35 -1.31
N THR A 133 -6.88 -7.65 -2.30
CA THR A 133 -8.35 -7.61 -2.18
C THR A 133 -8.91 -9.00 -2.01
N LEU A 134 -10.04 -9.12 -1.32
CA LEU A 134 -10.74 -10.37 -1.07
C LEU A 134 -12.26 -10.14 -1.13
N SER A 135 -12.98 -10.99 -1.85
CA SER A 135 -14.43 -11.04 -1.82
C SER A 135 -14.88 -12.25 -0.98
N LEU A 136 -15.68 -11.99 0.03
CA LEU A 136 -16.31 -13.06 0.81
C LEU A 136 -17.50 -13.72 0.07
N GLU A 137 -18.01 -13.09 -0.99
CA GLU A 137 -18.99 -13.70 -1.89
C GLU A 137 -18.35 -14.87 -2.66
N ASP A 138 -17.08 -14.74 -3.06
CA ASP A 138 -16.41 -15.71 -3.91
C ASP A 138 -15.72 -16.84 -3.14
N GLN A 139 -15.09 -16.53 -1.99
CA GLN A 139 -14.23 -17.48 -1.29
C GLN A 139 -14.13 -17.24 0.22
N GLU A 140 -13.68 -18.24 0.95
CA GLU A 140 -13.26 -18.10 2.35
C GLU A 140 -11.98 -17.28 2.45
N VAL A 141 -11.71 -16.71 3.64
CA VAL A 141 -10.46 -16.01 3.90
C VAL A 141 -9.30 -17.01 3.88
N PRO A 142 -8.32 -16.87 2.97
CA PRO A 142 -7.15 -17.76 2.91
C PRO A 142 -6.36 -17.79 4.23
N GLU A 143 -5.66 -18.90 4.47
CA GLU A 143 -4.91 -19.07 5.72
C GLU A 143 -3.72 -18.13 5.86
N ASP A 144 -3.19 -17.65 4.75
CA ASP A 144 -2.04 -16.74 4.68
C ASP A 144 -2.41 -15.26 4.82
N ILE A 145 -3.68 -14.96 5.11
CA ILE A 145 -4.13 -13.58 5.42
C ILE A 145 -3.96 -13.32 6.92
N ASP A 146 -3.13 -12.36 7.25
CA ASP A 146 -2.84 -11.95 8.63
C ASP A 146 -3.88 -10.97 9.18
N ILE A 147 -4.38 -10.06 8.32
CA ILE A 147 -5.33 -9.01 8.71
C ILE A 147 -6.41 -8.89 7.64
N VAL A 148 -7.67 -8.89 8.06
CA VAL A 148 -8.81 -8.54 7.19
C VAL A 148 -9.30 -7.14 7.53
N VAL A 149 -9.45 -6.31 6.51
CA VAL A 149 -9.96 -4.93 6.61
C VAL A 149 -11.39 -4.88 6.08
N ILE A 150 -12.32 -4.42 6.92
CA ILE A 150 -13.71 -4.12 6.56
C ILE A 150 -13.86 -2.61 6.55
N ALA A 151 -14.04 -2.01 5.37
CA ALA A 151 -13.94 -0.58 5.19
C ALA A 151 -15.26 0.06 4.75
N ASP A 152 -16.02 0.56 5.73
CA ASP A 152 -17.24 1.39 5.53
C ASP A 152 -18.26 0.73 4.58
N MET A 153 -18.63 -0.53 4.87
CA MET A 153 -19.65 -1.25 4.11
C MET A 153 -21.02 -0.57 4.21
N LYS A 154 -21.81 -0.64 3.13
CA LYS A 154 -23.10 0.05 3.02
C LYS A 154 -24.30 -0.89 2.93
N THR A 155 -24.04 -2.15 2.68
CA THR A 155 -25.04 -3.22 2.71
C THR A 155 -24.52 -4.34 3.59
N PRO A 156 -25.38 -5.06 4.33
CA PRO A 156 -24.96 -6.14 5.21
C PRO A 156 -24.43 -7.34 4.42
N PHE A 157 -23.60 -8.15 5.02
CA PHE A 157 -23.23 -9.46 4.53
C PHE A 157 -24.41 -10.40 4.50
N ASP A 158 -24.43 -11.32 3.56
CA ASP A 158 -25.34 -12.44 3.55
C ASP A 158 -24.93 -13.55 4.55
N GLU A 159 -25.68 -14.62 4.63
CA GLU A 159 -25.40 -15.73 5.56
C GLU A 159 -24.08 -16.44 5.24
N ILE A 160 -23.75 -16.60 3.96
CA ILE A 160 -22.53 -17.28 3.51
C ILE A 160 -21.30 -16.44 3.84
N GLU A 161 -21.36 -15.17 3.56
CA GLU A 161 -20.27 -14.22 3.84
C GLU A 161 -20.03 -14.10 5.36
N ASN A 162 -21.10 -14.02 6.14
CA ASN A 162 -21.02 -14.03 7.60
C ASN A 162 -20.38 -15.32 8.13
N ASP A 163 -20.76 -16.50 7.60
CA ASP A 163 -20.15 -17.78 7.98
C ASP A 163 -18.65 -17.80 7.66
N ARG A 164 -18.25 -17.31 6.48
CA ARG A 164 -16.85 -17.21 6.06
C ARG A 164 -16.04 -16.27 6.96
N LEU A 165 -16.61 -15.12 7.31
CA LEU A 165 -15.97 -14.19 8.25
C LEU A 165 -15.85 -14.80 9.66
N ASN A 166 -16.90 -15.49 10.13
CA ASN A 166 -16.91 -16.14 11.43
C ASN A 166 -15.87 -17.26 11.54
N LYS A 167 -15.65 -18.02 10.49
CA LYS A 167 -14.57 -19.00 10.43
C LYS A 167 -13.20 -18.36 10.57
N TYR A 168 -13.00 -17.18 9.94
CA TYR A 168 -11.77 -16.42 10.08
C TYR A 168 -11.58 -15.91 11.51
N ILE A 169 -12.61 -15.36 12.12
CA ILE A 169 -12.58 -14.89 13.52
C ILE A 169 -12.31 -16.06 14.48
N ALA A 170 -12.99 -17.19 14.29
CA ALA A 170 -12.86 -18.37 15.16
C ALA A 170 -11.46 -18.98 15.16
N ARG A 171 -10.72 -18.87 14.06
CA ARG A 171 -9.30 -19.28 14.00
C ARG A 171 -8.31 -18.24 14.55
N GLY A 172 -8.79 -17.14 15.14
CA GLY A 172 -7.98 -16.08 15.72
C GLY A 172 -7.48 -15.03 14.72
N GLY A 173 -8.21 -14.82 13.61
CA GLY A 173 -7.88 -13.82 12.61
C GLY A 173 -7.99 -12.40 13.14
N ASN A 174 -7.12 -11.50 12.66
CA ASN A 174 -7.12 -10.10 13.06
C ASN A 174 -8.03 -9.28 12.15
N LEU A 175 -8.87 -8.44 12.75
CA LEU A 175 -9.78 -7.55 12.04
C LEU A 175 -9.39 -6.08 12.22
N PHE A 176 -9.47 -5.33 11.15
CA PHE A 176 -9.44 -3.88 11.18
C PHE A 176 -10.74 -3.35 10.57
N ILE A 177 -11.64 -2.87 11.44
CA ILE A 177 -13.00 -2.48 11.06
C ILE A 177 -13.12 -0.96 11.10
N LEU A 178 -13.51 -0.38 9.98
CA LEU A 178 -13.81 1.03 9.81
C LEU A 178 -15.30 1.18 9.49
N GLY A 179 -16.03 1.82 10.37
CA GLY A 179 -17.48 2.00 10.23
C GLY A 179 -17.90 3.46 10.37
N ASP A 180 -18.98 3.83 9.69
CA ASP A 180 -19.67 5.11 9.89
C ASP A 180 -20.68 4.95 11.04
N ALA A 181 -20.63 5.86 12.02
CA ALA A 181 -21.55 5.89 13.15
C ALA A 181 -23.05 5.99 12.76
N ARG A 182 -23.34 6.34 11.52
CA ARG A 182 -24.71 6.39 10.97
C ARG A 182 -25.17 5.04 10.38
N ARG A 183 -24.34 4.01 10.49
CA ARG A 183 -24.58 2.67 9.88
C ARG A 183 -24.48 1.54 10.90
N GLN A 184 -24.94 1.79 12.12
CA GLN A 184 -24.91 0.80 13.19
C GLN A 184 -25.65 -0.50 12.78
N GLU A 185 -26.78 -0.36 12.09
CA GLU A 185 -27.59 -1.51 11.65
C GLU A 185 -26.84 -2.45 10.71
N ILE A 186 -25.87 -1.91 9.94
CA ILE A 186 -25.04 -2.70 9.03
C ILE A 186 -23.80 -3.24 9.75
N MET A 187 -23.19 -2.44 10.61
CA MET A 187 -21.92 -2.79 11.25
C MET A 187 -22.08 -3.65 12.49
N ASN A 188 -23.12 -3.42 13.30
CA ASN A 188 -23.32 -4.12 14.57
C ASN A 188 -23.43 -5.65 14.42
N PRO A 189 -24.11 -6.22 13.41
CA PRO A 189 -24.14 -7.67 13.23
C PRO A 189 -22.75 -8.32 13.13
N ILE A 190 -21.75 -7.56 12.66
CA ILE A 190 -20.36 -8.02 12.58
C ILE A 190 -19.63 -7.78 13.90
N THR A 191 -19.75 -6.57 14.45
CA THR A 191 -18.92 -6.15 15.60
C THR A 191 -19.41 -6.71 16.92
N GLU A 192 -20.71 -6.99 17.06
CA GLU A 192 -21.28 -7.64 18.25
C GLU A 192 -20.73 -9.05 18.46
N GLN A 193 -20.33 -9.74 17.40
CA GLN A 193 -19.70 -11.05 17.49
C GLN A 193 -18.34 -11.02 18.21
N ILE A 194 -17.69 -9.86 18.20
CA ILE A 194 -16.42 -9.62 18.94
C ILE A 194 -16.64 -8.75 20.19
N GLY A 195 -17.89 -8.56 20.60
CA GLY A 195 -18.25 -7.84 21.84
C GLY A 195 -18.19 -6.31 21.71
N VAL A 196 -18.24 -5.76 20.50
CA VAL A 196 -18.22 -4.32 20.24
C VAL A 196 -19.52 -3.87 19.59
N THR A 197 -20.11 -2.75 20.05
CA THR A 197 -21.33 -2.19 19.48
C THR A 197 -21.14 -0.72 19.15
N PHE A 198 -21.46 -0.33 17.92
CA PHE A 198 -21.54 1.05 17.53
C PHE A 198 -22.78 1.68 18.15
N MET A 199 -22.57 2.71 18.97
CA MET A 199 -23.64 3.46 19.62
C MET A 199 -24.21 4.54 18.68
N PRO A 200 -25.51 4.85 18.77
CA PRO A 200 -26.08 5.97 18.05
C PRO A 200 -25.61 7.32 18.65
N GLY A 201 -25.44 8.30 17.78
CA GLY A 201 -25.09 9.66 18.17
C GLY A 201 -23.61 9.98 18.09
N THR A 202 -23.27 11.16 18.55
CA THR A 202 -21.90 11.70 18.55
C THR A 202 -21.51 12.07 19.98
N LEU A 203 -20.34 11.62 20.42
CA LEU A 203 -19.77 12.08 21.69
C LEU A 203 -19.36 13.56 21.53
N ILE A 204 -19.85 14.40 22.42
CA ILE A 204 -19.50 15.82 22.50
C ILE A 204 -18.92 16.10 23.89
N GLU A 205 -17.81 16.81 23.95
CA GLU A 205 -17.30 17.41 25.18
C GLU A 205 -18.03 18.72 25.43
N MET A 206 -18.80 18.78 26.49
CA MET A 206 -19.35 20.06 26.96
C MET A 206 -18.28 20.77 27.77
N LYS A 207 -17.69 21.84 27.24
CA LYS A 207 -16.88 22.76 28.05
C LYS A 207 -17.83 23.62 28.87
N GLU A 208 -17.74 23.52 30.19
CA GLU A 208 -18.30 24.55 31.06
C GLU A 208 -17.56 25.86 30.72
N ASN A 209 -18.32 26.85 30.24
CA ASN A 209 -17.78 28.19 30.11
C ASN A 209 -17.66 28.74 31.55
N ASP A 210 -16.43 28.94 32.00
CA ASP A 210 -16.12 29.76 33.19
C ASP A 210 -16.50 31.24 32.96
#